data_dabc17148ac4a8c913fbca2d809ffc25
#
_entry.id   dabc17148ac4a8c913fbca2d809ffc25
#
_cell.length_a   1.000
_cell.length_b   1.000
_cell.length_c   1.000
_cell.angle_alpha   90.00
_cell.angle_beta   90.00
_cell.angle_gamma   90.00
#
_symmetry.space_group_name_H-M   'P 1'
#
loop_
_entity.id
_entity.type
_entity.pdbx_description
1 polymer ?
#
loop_
_entity_poly.entity_id
_entity_poly.type
_entity_poly.pdbx_seq_one_letter_code
_entity_poly.pdbx_strand_id
1 'polypeptide(L)'
;MKIRYWLLAMSFIFLSCGRVADDVAANYGIIPMPNELAPMQGVYVLQGEKTVAVPSGEAAMKVFHYLEDALKNTSVTLKGISETGKADICLSIDNSLPDEAYTLEVSSDRINISSNETAAGFFYGVQSLLQLMPAAIYDGDRKYEGKIRIPAVSITDAPRFPHRGAMMDVGRNFLPKEEVLKFLDLMAFYKLNK
;
A
#
# COMPACT_ATOMS: atom_id res chain seq x y z
N MET A 1 -75.80 -17.37 -1.45
CA MET A 1 -74.72 -17.26 -0.48
C MET A 1 -73.41 -17.14 -1.29
N LYS A 2 -72.84 -15.91 -1.45
CA LYS A 2 -71.65 -15.65 -2.28
C LYS A 2 -70.49 -15.37 -1.35
N ILE A 3 -69.52 -16.28 -1.29
CA ILE A 3 -68.26 -16.14 -0.54
C ILE A 3 -67.30 -15.35 -1.38
N ARG A 4 -66.92 -14.14 -0.92
CA ARG A 4 -65.94 -13.28 -1.56
C ARG A 4 -64.55 -13.64 -0.94
N TYR A 5 -63.67 -14.21 -1.75
CA TYR A 5 -62.26 -14.41 -1.36
C TYR A 5 -61.52 -13.08 -1.54
N TRP A 6 -61.05 -12.55 -0.42
CA TRP A 6 -60.07 -11.46 -0.37
C TRP A 6 -58.67 -12.07 -0.54
N LEU A 7 -58.06 -11.87 -1.71
CA LEU A 7 -56.67 -12.15 -1.92
C LEU A 7 -55.84 -11.01 -1.31
N LEU A 8 -55.25 -11.25 -0.16
CA LEU A 8 -54.17 -10.42 0.42
C LEU A 8 -52.89 -10.64 -0.38
N ALA A 9 -52.61 -9.73 -1.30
CA ALA A 9 -51.31 -9.64 -1.96
C ALA A 9 -50.32 -9.07 -0.95
N MET A 10 -49.51 -9.95 -0.34
CA MET A 10 -48.42 -9.59 0.54
C MET A 10 -47.24 -9.16 -0.32
N SER A 11 -47.13 -7.85 -0.53
CA SER A 11 -46.02 -7.22 -1.27
C SER A 11 -44.76 -7.32 -0.42
N PHE A 12 -43.88 -8.27 -0.72
CA PHE A 12 -42.51 -8.34 -0.18
C PHE A 12 -41.70 -7.20 -0.79
N ILE A 13 -41.60 -6.10 -0.09
CA ILE A 13 -40.63 -5.05 -0.37
C ILE A 13 -39.28 -5.58 0.08
N PHE A 14 -38.49 -6.13 -0.86
CA PHE A 14 -37.08 -6.35 -0.68
C PHE A 14 -36.41 -4.98 -0.53
N LEU A 15 -36.22 -4.52 0.72
CA LEU A 15 -35.21 -3.51 0.98
C LEU A 15 -33.84 -4.13 0.63
N SER A 16 -33.46 -4.04 -0.62
CA SER A 16 -32.07 -4.18 -1.02
C SER A 16 -31.33 -3.01 -0.39
N CYS A 17 -30.75 -3.26 0.77
CA CYS A 17 -29.74 -2.39 1.35
C CYS A 17 -28.52 -2.47 0.42
N GLY A 18 -28.57 -1.76 -0.70
CA GLY A 18 -27.42 -1.51 -1.54
C GLY A 18 -26.40 -0.82 -0.64
N ARG A 19 -25.35 -1.55 -0.22
CA ARG A 19 -24.13 -0.89 0.20
C ARG A 19 -23.78 0.03 -0.96
N VAL A 20 -23.89 1.33 -0.71
CA VAL A 20 -23.26 2.33 -1.59
C VAL A 20 -21.81 1.91 -1.59
N ALA A 21 -21.39 1.29 -2.69
CA ALA A 21 -19.98 1.11 -2.95
C ALA A 21 -19.43 2.55 -2.91
N ASP A 22 -18.60 2.83 -1.91
CA ASP A 22 -17.79 4.04 -1.91
C ASP A 22 -16.86 3.92 -3.13
N ASP A 23 -17.39 4.26 -4.29
CA ASP A 23 -16.65 4.41 -5.54
C ASP A 23 -15.73 5.63 -5.39
N VAL A 24 -14.73 5.46 -4.57
CA VAL A 24 -13.52 6.27 -4.69
C VAL A 24 -12.91 5.79 -5.99
N ALA A 25 -12.98 6.64 -7.03
CA ALA A 25 -12.27 6.39 -8.26
C ALA A 25 -10.83 6.01 -7.90
N ALA A 26 -10.53 4.72 -8.00
CA ALA A 26 -9.28 4.19 -7.50
C ALA A 26 -8.16 4.77 -8.37
N ASN A 27 -7.33 5.60 -7.77
CA ASN A 27 -6.17 6.13 -8.43
C ASN A 27 -5.01 5.15 -8.27
N TYR A 28 -4.75 4.35 -9.29
CA TYR A 28 -3.60 3.45 -9.36
C TYR A 28 -2.39 4.11 -10.03
N GLY A 29 -2.21 5.41 -9.83
CA GLY A 29 -1.13 6.21 -10.43
C GLY A 29 0.25 5.90 -9.85
N ILE A 30 0.68 4.62 -9.88
CA ILE A 30 1.98 4.18 -9.40
C ILE A 30 3.06 4.51 -10.45
N ILE A 31 4.15 5.13 -10.02
CA ILE A 31 5.29 5.49 -10.86
C ILE A 31 6.59 4.88 -10.26
N PRO A 32 7.35 4.09 -11.03
CA PRO A 32 7.03 3.55 -12.36
C PRO A 32 5.80 2.65 -12.34
N MET A 33 5.08 2.58 -13.48
CA MET A 33 3.94 1.69 -13.61
C MET A 33 4.40 0.23 -13.44
N PRO A 34 3.76 -0.55 -12.56
CA PRO A 34 4.11 -1.96 -12.37
C PRO A 34 3.92 -2.79 -13.65
N ASN A 35 4.66 -3.90 -13.76
CA ASN A 35 4.54 -4.82 -14.89
C ASN A 35 3.13 -5.39 -15.02
N GLU A 36 2.52 -5.77 -13.89
CA GLU A 36 1.15 -6.24 -13.82
C GLU A 36 0.42 -5.52 -12.70
N LEU A 37 -0.75 -4.99 -13.00
CA LEU A 37 -1.65 -4.36 -12.04
C LEU A 37 -3.08 -4.75 -12.38
N ALA A 38 -3.73 -5.47 -11.47
CA ALA A 38 -5.12 -5.89 -11.58
C ALA A 38 -5.96 -5.24 -10.48
N PRO A 39 -6.87 -4.32 -10.82
CA PRO A 39 -7.83 -3.76 -9.87
C PRO A 39 -8.68 -4.85 -9.22
N MET A 40 -8.91 -4.75 -7.92
CA MET A 40 -9.78 -5.62 -7.15
C MET A 40 -10.94 -4.83 -6.55
N GLN A 41 -12.00 -5.52 -6.13
CA GLN A 41 -13.12 -4.86 -5.46
C GLN A 41 -12.82 -4.62 -3.99
N GLY A 42 -13.15 -3.42 -3.51
CA GLY A 42 -13.03 -3.03 -2.11
C GLY A 42 -11.95 -1.99 -1.85
N VAL A 43 -11.86 -1.62 -0.59
CA VAL A 43 -10.93 -0.60 -0.08
C VAL A 43 -10.42 -1.08 1.28
N TYR A 44 -9.12 -1.08 1.47
CA TYR A 44 -8.51 -1.26 2.78
C TYR A 44 -8.52 0.06 3.54
N VAL A 45 -8.94 0.03 4.81
CA VAL A 45 -8.95 1.22 5.66
C VAL A 45 -7.84 1.11 6.69
N LEU A 46 -6.79 1.88 6.49
CA LEU A 46 -5.66 1.97 7.41
C LEU A 46 -5.89 3.11 8.40
N GLN A 47 -6.10 2.75 9.67
CA GLN A 47 -6.34 3.70 10.78
C GLN A 47 -6.00 3.06 12.13
N GLY A 48 -5.60 3.88 13.11
CA GLY A 48 -5.30 3.42 14.46
C GLY A 48 -4.10 2.48 14.53
N GLU A 49 -4.07 1.58 15.51
CA GLU A 49 -3.01 0.58 15.62
C GLU A 49 -3.24 -0.57 14.62
N LYS A 50 -2.20 -0.93 13.91
CA LYS A 50 -2.17 -2.02 12.93
C LYS A 50 -0.99 -2.94 13.17
N THR A 51 -1.23 -4.23 13.05
CA THR A 51 -0.19 -5.25 13.21
C THR A 51 0.50 -5.54 11.89
N VAL A 52 1.81 -5.65 11.92
CA VAL A 52 2.64 -5.99 10.76
C VAL A 52 3.41 -7.27 11.05
N ALA A 53 3.13 -8.34 10.32
CA ALA A 53 3.96 -9.53 10.37
C ALA A 53 5.27 -9.27 9.62
N VAL A 54 6.37 -9.34 10.36
CA VAL A 54 7.72 -9.11 9.83
C VAL A 54 8.49 -10.42 9.89
N PRO A 55 8.95 -10.96 8.75
CA PRO A 55 9.79 -12.15 8.75
C PRO A 55 11.12 -11.88 9.48
N SER A 56 11.72 -12.92 10.02
CA SER A 56 13.02 -12.82 10.69
C SER A 56 14.08 -12.33 9.71
N GLY A 57 14.86 -11.34 10.12
CA GLY A 57 15.98 -10.82 9.34
C GLY A 57 16.07 -9.29 9.36
N GLU A 58 17.30 -8.79 9.27
CA GLU A 58 17.58 -7.35 9.32
C GLU A 58 16.96 -6.59 8.13
N ALA A 59 16.92 -7.22 6.96
CA ALA A 59 16.35 -6.63 5.74
C ALA A 59 14.88 -6.26 5.89
N ALA A 60 14.05 -7.21 6.35
CA ALA A 60 12.62 -6.99 6.55
C ALA A 60 12.35 -5.99 7.67
N MET A 61 13.15 -6.02 8.75
CA MET A 61 13.04 -5.05 9.85
C MET A 61 13.36 -3.63 9.40
N LYS A 62 14.36 -3.41 8.55
CA LYS A 62 14.65 -2.09 7.97
C LYS A 62 13.47 -1.55 7.16
N VAL A 63 12.82 -2.40 6.38
CA VAL A 63 11.65 -2.02 5.58
C VAL A 63 10.45 -1.73 6.48
N PHE A 64 10.23 -2.50 7.54
CA PHE A 64 9.21 -2.22 8.54
C PHE A 64 9.40 -0.84 9.18
N HIS A 65 10.61 -0.53 9.67
CA HIS A 65 10.90 0.79 10.24
C HIS A 65 10.78 1.94 9.22
N TYR A 66 11.10 1.68 7.96
CA TYR A 66 10.85 2.65 6.90
C TYR A 66 9.36 2.96 6.73
N LEU A 67 8.51 1.93 6.76
CA LEU A 67 7.05 2.10 6.69
C LEU A 67 6.51 2.84 7.93
N GLU A 68 7.03 2.53 9.13
CA GLU A 68 6.70 3.29 10.35
C GLU A 68 7.04 4.77 10.21
N ASP A 69 8.25 5.08 9.74
CA ASP A 69 8.69 6.47 9.56
C ASP A 69 7.87 7.19 8.50
N ALA A 70 7.52 6.53 7.40
CA ALA A 70 6.66 7.10 6.36
C ALA A 70 5.25 7.47 6.87
N LEU A 71 4.75 6.76 7.88
CA LEU A 71 3.42 6.99 8.46
C LEU A 71 3.44 7.82 9.76
N LYS A 72 4.60 8.28 10.23
CA LYS A 72 4.73 9.00 11.52
C LYS A 72 3.88 10.26 11.64
N ASN A 73 3.62 10.94 10.52
CA ASN A 73 2.78 12.14 10.46
C ASN A 73 1.30 11.81 10.18
N THR A 74 0.87 10.58 10.48
CA THR A 74 -0.52 10.14 10.39
C THR A 74 -1.08 9.73 11.75
N SER A 75 -2.34 9.33 11.79
CA SER A 75 -2.96 8.74 12.98
C SER A 75 -2.75 7.21 13.09
N VAL A 76 -1.91 6.65 12.23
CA VAL A 76 -1.62 5.21 12.19
C VAL A 76 -0.41 4.89 13.05
N THR A 77 -0.49 3.81 13.81
CA THR A 77 0.62 3.24 14.57
C THR A 77 0.81 1.80 14.13
N LEU A 78 2.04 1.43 13.81
CA LEU A 78 2.36 0.06 13.41
C LEU A 78 2.98 -0.70 14.58
N LYS A 79 2.64 -1.99 14.68
CA LYS A 79 3.19 -2.91 15.67
C LYS A 79 3.71 -4.17 15.00
N GLY A 80 5.02 -4.38 15.03
CA GLY A 80 5.64 -5.58 14.49
C GLY A 80 5.26 -6.83 15.30
N ILE A 81 4.89 -7.91 14.60
CA ILE A 81 4.60 -9.22 15.19
C ILE A 81 5.25 -10.32 14.35
N SER A 82 5.42 -11.51 14.92
CA SER A 82 5.97 -12.68 14.22
C SER A 82 4.90 -13.55 13.56
N GLU A 83 3.64 -13.46 14.00
CA GLU A 83 2.54 -14.30 13.55
C GLU A 83 1.88 -13.73 12.28
N THR A 84 2.04 -14.41 11.14
CA THR A 84 1.47 -13.99 9.86
C THR A 84 -0.04 -14.10 9.78
N GLY A 85 -0.64 -15.07 10.47
CA GLY A 85 -2.08 -15.39 10.36
C GLY A 85 -3.03 -14.32 10.88
N LYS A 86 -2.56 -13.45 11.78
CA LYS A 86 -3.36 -12.41 12.47
C LYS A 86 -2.98 -10.98 12.10
N ALA A 87 -1.98 -10.81 11.23
CA ALA A 87 -1.48 -9.50 10.89
C ALA A 87 -2.39 -8.76 9.91
N ASP A 88 -2.53 -7.46 10.11
CA ASP A 88 -3.20 -6.55 9.19
C ASP A 88 -2.38 -6.35 7.90
N ILE A 89 -1.07 -6.26 8.05
CA ILE A 89 -0.09 -6.17 6.97
C ILE A 89 0.89 -7.33 7.13
N CYS A 90 1.17 -8.05 6.06
CA CYS A 90 2.08 -9.18 6.08
C CYS A 90 3.23 -8.95 5.09
N LEU A 91 4.46 -8.98 5.60
CA LEU A 91 5.65 -9.13 4.79
C LEU A 91 5.99 -10.62 4.77
N SER A 92 6.09 -11.24 3.62
CA SER A 92 6.36 -12.68 3.48
C SER A 92 7.47 -12.95 2.50
N ILE A 93 8.34 -13.91 2.83
CA ILE A 93 9.44 -14.34 1.95
C ILE A 93 8.90 -15.32 0.92
N ASP A 94 9.16 -15.01 -0.35
CA ASP A 94 8.94 -15.89 -1.48
C ASP A 94 10.20 -15.95 -2.34
N ASN A 95 11.01 -16.97 -2.11
CA ASN A 95 12.29 -17.17 -2.80
C ASN A 95 12.14 -17.61 -4.27
N SER A 96 10.92 -17.76 -4.78
CA SER A 96 10.67 -17.94 -6.20
C SER A 96 10.74 -16.63 -7.00
N LEU A 97 10.62 -15.48 -6.31
CA LEU A 97 10.72 -14.16 -6.92
C LEU A 97 12.18 -13.79 -7.19
N PRO A 98 12.49 -13.21 -8.36
CA PRO A 98 13.83 -12.70 -8.64
C PRO A 98 14.19 -11.51 -7.74
N ASP A 99 15.48 -11.14 -7.75
CA ASP A 99 15.96 -9.98 -7.02
C ASP A 99 15.18 -8.71 -7.40
N GLU A 100 14.93 -7.87 -6.41
CA GLU A 100 14.17 -6.62 -6.54
C GLU A 100 12.68 -6.80 -6.93
N ALA A 101 12.22 -8.04 -7.24
CA ALA A 101 10.82 -8.30 -7.53
C ALA A 101 9.96 -8.34 -6.27
N TYR A 102 8.67 -8.03 -6.42
CA TYR A 102 7.69 -8.13 -5.34
C TYR A 102 6.30 -8.43 -5.88
N THR A 103 5.45 -8.96 -5.01
CA THR A 103 4.01 -8.94 -5.17
C THR A 103 3.40 -8.06 -4.07
N LEU A 104 2.34 -7.33 -4.41
CA LEU A 104 1.55 -6.55 -3.46
C LEU A 104 0.07 -6.86 -3.69
N GLU A 105 -0.58 -7.40 -2.68
CA GLU A 105 -2.02 -7.62 -2.69
C GLU A 105 -2.67 -6.80 -1.59
N VAL A 106 -3.59 -5.93 -1.98
CA VAL A 106 -4.44 -5.16 -1.07
C VAL A 106 -5.86 -5.66 -1.20
N SER A 107 -6.39 -6.26 -0.16
CA SER A 107 -7.80 -6.63 -0.04
C SER A 107 -8.52 -5.69 0.93
N SER A 108 -9.83 -5.86 1.14
CA SER A 108 -10.57 -5.11 2.17
C SER A 108 -10.10 -5.40 3.59
N ASP A 109 -9.47 -6.55 3.81
CA ASP A 109 -9.18 -7.09 5.14
C ASP A 109 -7.69 -7.11 5.48
N ARG A 110 -6.82 -7.15 4.47
CA ARG A 110 -5.39 -7.37 4.65
C ARG A 110 -4.56 -6.80 3.51
N ILE A 111 -3.31 -6.48 3.82
CA ILE A 111 -2.27 -6.15 2.87
C ILE A 111 -1.18 -7.23 2.94
N ASN A 112 -0.81 -7.81 1.81
CA ASN A 112 0.30 -8.75 1.70
C ASN A 112 1.36 -8.20 0.75
N ILE A 113 2.62 -8.21 1.18
CA ILE A 113 3.78 -7.88 0.36
C ILE A 113 4.72 -9.08 0.40
N SER A 114 5.01 -9.68 -0.74
CA SER A 114 5.96 -10.79 -0.83
C SER A 114 7.15 -10.40 -1.68
N SER A 115 8.34 -10.84 -1.27
CA SER A 115 9.59 -10.69 -2.00
C SER A 115 10.55 -11.80 -1.56
N ASN A 116 11.66 -11.96 -2.27
CA ASN A 116 12.73 -12.82 -1.77
C ASN A 116 13.39 -12.21 -0.50
N GLU A 117 14.41 -12.86 0.04
CA GLU A 117 15.07 -12.44 1.29
C GLU A 117 15.80 -11.09 1.20
N THR A 118 15.91 -10.49 0.01
CA THR A 118 16.56 -9.19 -0.15
C THR A 118 15.65 -8.05 0.29
N ALA A 119 16.22 -6.99 0.88
CA ALA A 119 15.45 -5.84 1.31
C ALA A 119 14.80 -5.07 0.13
N ALA A 120 15.40 -5.15 -1.06
CA ALA A 120 15.04 -4.30 -2.18
C ALA A 120 13.61 -4.54 -2.69
N GLY A 121 13.21 -5.79 -2.87
CA GLY A 121 11.86 -6.11 -3.33
C GLY A 121 10.78 -5.72 -2.31
N PHE A 122 10.98 -6.00 -1.02
CA PHE A 122 10.08 -5.51 0.04
C PHE A 122 9.97 -3.99 0.03
N PHE A 123 11.11 -3.30 -0.10
CA PHE A 123 11.16 -1.85 -0.17
C PHE A 123 10.33 -1.31 -1.34
N TYR A 124 10.47 -1.89 -2.54
CA TYR A 124 9.69 -1.46 -3.71
C TYR A 124 8.20 -1.78 -3.59
N GLY A 125 7.86 -2.90 -2.94
CA GLY A 125 6.47 -3.22 -2.59
C GLY A 125 5.88 -2.17 -1.65
N VAL A 126 6.63 -1.74 -0.63
CA VAL A 126 6.23 -0.65 0.28
C VAL A 126 6.11 0.67 -0.46
N GLN A 127 7.03 1.02 -1.39
CA GLN A 127 6.89 2.22 -2.21
C GLN A 127 5.60 2.22 -3.03
N SER A 128 5.25 1.08 -3.63
CA SER A 128 3.97 0.96 -4.34
C SER A 128 2.76 1.10 -3.41
N LEU A 129 2.80 0.50 -2.22
CA LEU A 129 1.76 0.67 -1.21
C LEU A 129 1.59 2.13 -0.81
N LEU A 130 2.70 2.84 -0.56
CA LEU A 130 2.69 4.26 -0.20
C LEU A 130 2.11 5.13 -1.31
N GLN A 131 2.40 4.83 -2.59
CA GLN A 131 1.86 5.56 -3.73
C GLN A 131 0.35 5.33 -3.95
N LEU A 132 -0.23 4.26 -3.40
CA LEU A 132 -1.67 4.02 -3.40
C LEU A 132 -2.39 4.83 -2.31
N MET A 133 -1.66 5.43 -1.37
CA MET A 133 -2.23 6.23 -0.29
C MET A 133 -2.50 7.67 -0.76
N PRO A 134 -3.37 8.41 -0.05
CA PRO A 134 -3.61 9.81 -0.37
C PRO A 134 -2.34 10.66 -0.32
N ALA A 135 -2.12 11.52 -1.29
CA ALA A 135 -0.94 12.40 -1.35
C ALA A 135 -0.78 13.30 -0.10
N ALA A 136 -1.89 13.57 0.61
CA ALA A 136 -1.87 14.38 1.83
C ALA A 136 -1.06 13.76 2.98
N ILE A 137 -0.71 12.47 2.94
CA ILE A 137 0.18 11.85 3.96
C ILE A 137 1.61 12.38 3.87
N TYR A 138 2.01 12.93 2.71
CA TYR A 138 3.35 13.46 2.45
C TYR A 138 3.47 14.97 2.77
N ASP A 139 2.38 15.61 3.23
CA ASP A 139 2.45 16.98 3.72
C ASP A 139 3.17 17.00 5.08
N GLY A 140 4.48 17.24 5.03
CA GLY A 140 5.35 17.24 6.21
C GLY A 140 5.00 18.29 7.27
N ASP A 141 4.26 19.32 6.89
CA ASP A 141 3.91 20.44 7.77
C ASP A 141 2.66 20.15 8.61
N ARG A 142 1.86 19.17 8.23
CA ARG A 142 0.59 18.84 8.89
C ARG A 142 0.44 17.35 9.14
N LYS A 143 -0.06 17.02 10.34
CA LYS A 143 -0.46 15.65 10.63
C LYS A 143 -1.71 15.29 9.85
N TYR A 144 -1.67 14.17 9.12
CA TYR A 144 -2.83 13.62 8.46
C TYR A 144 -3.69 12.85 9.47
N GLU A 145 -4.85 13.37 9.81
CA GLU A 145 -5.77 12.77 10.79
C GLU A 145 -6.91 11.96 10.14
N GLY A 146 -6.97 11.96 8.83
CA GLY A 146 -7.97 11.21 8.07
C GLY A 146 -7.72 9.70 8.06
N LYS A 147 -8.75 8.95 7.67
CA LYS A 147 -8.61 7.52 7.37
C LYS A 147 -7.86 7.36 6.06
N ILE A 148 -6.78 6.60 6.06
CA ILE A 148 -6.06 6.27 4.83
C ILE A 148 -6.84 5.16 4.13
N ARG A 149 -7.39 5.45 2.96
CA ARG A 149 -8.17 4.51 2.15
C ARG A 149 -7.31 4.06 0.97
N ILE A 150 -7.03 2.78 0.92
CA ILE A 150 -6.16 2.17 -0.08
C ILE A 150 -7.03 1.29 -0.98
N PRO A 151 -7.11 1.55 -2.29
CA PRO A 151 -7.92 0.75 -3.20
C PRO A 151 -7.40 -0.69 -3.26
N ALA A 152 -8.31 -1.66 -3.32
CA ALA A 152 -7.95 -3.05 -3.45
C ALA A 152 -7.32 -3.32 -4.83
N VAL A 153 -6.19 -4.04 -4.84
CA VAL A 153 -5.38 -4.25 -6.03
C VAL A 153 -4.48 -5.47 -5.86
N SER A 154 -4.18 -6.13 -6.95
CA SER A 154 -3.09 -7.12 -7.04
C SER A 154 -2.02 -6.60 -8.00
N ILE A 155 -0.78 -6.59 -7.55
CA ILE A 155 0.39 -6.11 -8.29
C ILE A 155 1.46 -7.18 -8.30
N THR A 156 2.04 -7.45 -9.47
CA THR A 156 3.29 -8.20 -9.63
C THR A 156 4.26 -7.32 -10.40
N ASP A 157 5.42 -7.07 -9.81
CA ASP A 157 6.38 -6.15 -10.38
C ASP A 157 7.82 -6.60 -10.18
N ALA A 158 8.65 -6.26 -11.15
CA ALA A 158 10.09 -6.41 -11.14
C ALA A 158 10.72 -5.32 -12.00
N PRO A 159 11.88 -4.79 -11.64
CA PRO A 159 12.55 -3.77 -12.45
C PRO A 159 12.88 -4.28 -13.85
N ARG A 160 12.57 -3.49 -14.88
CA ARG A 160 12.97 -3.78 -16.26
C ARG A 160 14.47 -3.61 -16.50
N PHE A 161 15.09 -2.71 -15.72
CA PHE A 161 16.50 -2.37 -15.83
C PHE A 161 17.20 -2.48 -14.48
N PRO A 162 18.36 -3.14 -14.39
CA PRO A 162 19.10 -3.26 -13.13
C PRO A 162 19.76 -1.93 -12.71
N HIS A 163 19.94 -0.98 -13.62
CA HIS A 163 20.47 0.35 -13.33
C HIS A 163 19.37 1.39 -13.56
N ARG A 164 18.95 2.05 -12.48
CA ARG A 164 17.93 3.12 -12.47
C ARG A 164 18.48 4.27 -11.65
N GLY A 165 19.16 5.18 -12.31
CA GLY A 165 19.95 6.21 -11.65
C GLY A 165 19.49 7.63 -11.97
N ALA A 166 19.88 8.55 -11.09
CA ALA A 166 19.85 9.97 -11.33
C ALA A 166 21.17 10.58 -10.85
N MET A 167 21.60 11.64 -11.51
CA MET A 167 22.84 12.33 -11.18
C MET A 167 22.55 13.72 -10.64
N MET A 168 23.19 14.07 -9.54
CA MET A 168 23.15 15.40 -8.94
C MET A 168 24.57 16.01 -8.98
N ASP A 169 24.71 17.19 -9.57
CA ASP A 169 25.97 17.89 -9.62
C ASP A 169 26.07 18.88 -8.46
N VAL A 170 26.80 18.50 -7.43
CA VAL A 170 27.09 19.34 -6.26
C VAL A 170 28.41 20.12 -6.37
N GLY A 171 29.18 19.88 -7.44
CA GLY A 171 30.48 20.51 -7.66
C GLY A 171 30.37 21.89 -8.32
N ARG A 172 29.45 22.04 -9.27
CA ARG A 172 29.20 23.32 -9.96
C ARG A 172 28.23 24.22 -9.20
N ASN A 173 27.26 23.62 -8.51
CA ASN A 173 26.33 24.32 -7.64
C ASN A 173 26.31 23.64 -6.28
N PHE A 174 26.68 24.38 -5.23
CA PHE A 174 26.57 23.84 -3.88
C PHE A 174 25.09 23.64 -3.51
N LEU A 175 24.76 22.40 -3.09
CA LEU A 175 23.47 22.06 -2.55
C LEU A 175 23.61 21.72 -1.07
N PRO A 176 22.78 22.28 -0.17
CA PRO A 176 22.81 21.94 1.24
C PRO A 176 22.39 20.48 1.44
N LYS A 177 22.80 19.92 2.58
CA LYS A 177 22.54 18.52 2.92
C LYS A 177 21.05 18.15 2.81
N GLU A 178 20.18 19.04 3.22
CA GLU A 178 18.72 18.85 3.22
C GLU A 178 18.19 18.62 1.80
N GLU A 179 18.70 19.33 0.81
CA GLU A 179 18.30 19.15 -0.59
C GLU A 179 18.83 17.82 -1.16
N VAL A 180 20.02 17.40 -0.75
CA VAL A 180 20.56 16.09 -1.13
C VAL A 180 19.72 14.96 -0.53
N LEU A 181 19.34 15.06 0.75
CA LEU A 181 18.48 14.06 1.39
C LEU A 181 17.11 13.98 0.72
N LYS A 182 16.49 15.12 0.44
CA LYS A 182 15.22 15.19 -0.29
C LYS A 182 15.31 14.57 -1.69
N PHE A 183 16.42 14.75 -2.38
CA PHE A 183 16.64 14.10 -3.67
C PHE A 183 16.73 12.58 -3.53
N LEU A 184 17.41 12.06 -2.49
CA LEU A 184 17.47 10.63 -2.19
C LEU A 184 16.09 10.06 -1.86
N ASP A 185 15.27 10.80 -1.10
CA ASP A 185 13.89 10.40 -0.80
C ASP A 185 13.04 10.31 -2.08
N LEU A 186 13.20 11.25 -3.01
CA LEU A 186 12.53 11.18 -4.32
C LEU A 186 13.03 10.00 -5.15
N MET A 187 14.34 9.72 -5.15
CA MET A 187 14.90 8.54 -5.81
C MET A 187 14.29 7.25 -5.24
N ALA A 188 14.22 7.15 -3.92
CA ALA A 188 13.60 6.03 -3.23
C ALA A 188 12.13 5.87 -3.62
N PHE A 189 11.35 6.97 -3.60
CA PHE A 189 9.94 6.98 -3.96
C PHE A 189 9.67 6.48 -5.38
N TYR A 190 10.54 6.82 -6.32
CA TYR A 190 10.46 6.37 -7.71
C TYR A 190 11.28 5.09 -7.99
N LYS A 191 11.69 4.37 -6.98
CA LYS A 191 12.41 3.08 -7.07
C LYS A 191 13.72 3.16 -7.88
N LEU A 192 14.39 4.31 -7.83
CA LEU A 192 15.75 4.45 -8.38
C LEU A 192 16.75 3.84 -7.40
N ASN A 193 17.88 3.30 -7.94
CA ASN A 193 18.87 2.56 -7.14
C ASN A 193 20.32 3.00 -7.31
N LYS A 194 20.59 4.07 -8.12
CA LYS A 194 21.94 4.60 -8.38
C LYS A 194 21.96 6.13 -8.45
#